data_6882759919d29686981f36ef7bf3d7c9
#
_entry.id   6882759919d29686981f36ef7bf3d7c9
#
_cell.length_a   1.000
_cell.length_b   1.000
_cell.length_c   1.000
_cell.angle_alpha   90.00
_cell.angle_beta   90.00
_cell.angle_gamma   90.00
#
_symmetry.space_group_name_H-M   'P 1'
#
loop_
_entity.id
_entity.type
_entity.pdbx_description
1 polymer ?
#
loop_
_entity_poly.entity_id
_entity_poly.type
_entity_poly.pdbx_seq_one_letter_code
_entity_poly.pdbx_strand_id
1 'polypeptide(L)'
;MTFTRSKLFIASALATTIALSACSNANNDENKQAPLTASTPATGEASNLSERNAQQRLITILGEHFKKVGIPAKVLDVKATEVPNLYWVSLEGMPSVYATSDGKYIIQGDIVRLGDKQLHNVSDSLQAEVNKKLLSQLNKKDLIVYKAKGKTKHVMYVFTDVRCPYCHKLHEHMNEIK
;
A
#
# COMPACT_ATOMS: atom_id res chain seq x y z
N MET A 1 -5.95 32.53 -40.80
CA MET A 1 -6.88 31.38 -40.92
C MET A 1 -7.90 31.50 -39.83
N THR A 2 -9.13 31.76 -40.21
CA THR A 2 -10.27 32.27 -39.47
C THR A 2 -10.99 31.14 -38.72
N PHE A 3 -11.16 31.30 -37.40
CA PHE A 3 -11.98 30.41 -36.58
C PHE A 3 -13.45 30.85 -36.62
N THR A 4 -14.30 29.97 -37.12
CA THR A 4 -15.76 30.19 -37.18
C THR A 4 -16.42 29.64 -35.92
N ARG A 5 -17.06 30.52 -35.16
CA ARG A 5 -17.95 30.19 -34.03
C ARG A 5 -19.27 29.67 -34.55
N SER A 6 -19.73 28.53 -34.09
CA SER A 6 -21.12 28.11 -34.20
C SER A 6 -21.74 27.98 -32.81
N LYS A 7 -22.73 28.87 -32.58
CA LYS A 7 -23.64 28.84 -31.43
C LYS A 7 -24.84 28.00 -31.84
N LEU A 8 -25.26 27.06 -31.03
CA LEU A 8 -26.61 26.52 -31.11
C LEU A 8 -27.19 26.38 -29.70
N PHE A 9 -28.19 27.25 -29.45
CA PHE A 9 -29.08 27.18 -28.29
C PHE A 9 -30.19 26.19 -28.58
N ILE A 10 -30.48 25.26 -27.68
CA ILE A 10 -31.82 24.68 -27.57
C ILE A 10 -32.15 24.55 -26.09
N ALA A 11 -33.10 25.38 -25.67
CA ALA A 11 -33.83 25.27 -24.43
C ALA A 11 -34.99 24.29 -24.63
N SER A 12 -35.19 23.37 -23.69
CA SER A 12 -36.52 22.77 -23.52
C SER A 12 -36.71 22.36 -22.07
N ALA A 13 -37.63 23.06 -21.44
CA ALA A 13 -38.18 22.76 -20.12
C ALA A 13 -39.30 21.74 -20.28
N LEU A 14 -39.35 20.74 -19.41
CA LEU A 14 -40.61 20.08 -19.06
C LEU A 14 -40.54 19.59 -17.61
N ALA A 15 -41.44 20.15 -16.83
CA ALA A 15 -41.77 19.77 -15.48
C ALA A 15 -42.84 18.66 -15.49
N THR A 16 -42.75 17.67 -14.63
CA THR A 16 -43.89 16.85 -14.13
C THR A 16 -43.54 16.21 -12.78
N THR A 17 -44.06 16.73 -11.76
CA THR A 17 -44.99 16.34 -10.66
C THR A 17 -45.01 14.91 -10.15
N ILE A 18 -44.70 14.80 -8.85
CA ILE A 18 -45.38 14.22 -7.69
C ILE A 18 -45.88 12.76 -7.77
N ALA A 19 -45.39 11.93 -6.80
CA ALA A 19 -46.23 11.04 -6.01
C ALA A 19 -45.57 10.68 -4.67
N LEU A 20 -46.06 11.25 -3.59
CA LEU A 20 -45.91 10.75 -2.21
C LEU A 20 -46.76 9.47 -2.05
N SER A 21 -46.17 8.43 -1.48
CA SER A 21 -46.94 7.33 -0.87
C SER A 21 -46.36 7.10 0.52
N ALA A 22 -47.05 7.66 1.48
CA ALA A 22 -46.94 7.29 2.88
C ALA A 22 -47.82 6.03 3.12
N CYS A 23 -47.26 4.99 3.71
CA CYS A 23 -48.03 3.96 4.39
C CYS A 23 -47.45 3.84 5.79
N SER A 24 -48.19 4.46 6.72
CA SER A 24 -48.18 4.18 8.16
C SER A 24 -48.86 2.84 8.40
N ASN A 25 -48.23 1.98 9.18
CA ASN A 25 -48.97 0.97 9.94
C ASN A 25 -48.43 0.95 11.38
N ALA A 26 -49.26 1.46 12.24
CA ALA A 26 -49.10 1.37 13.68
C ALA A 26 -49.71 0.04 14.14
N ASN A 27 -48.95 -0.75 14.87
CA ASN A 27 -49.52 -1.61 15.89
C ASN A 27 -48.60 -1.61 17.10
N ASN A 28 -49.16 -1.09 18.18
CA ASN A 28 -48.68 -1.24 19.54
C ASN A 28 -48.77 -2.73 19.92
N ASP A 29 -47.74 -3.24 20.57
CA ASP A 29 -47.93 -4.08 21.74
C ASP A 29 -46.69 -3.97 22.65
N GLU A 30 -47.05 -3.91 23.90
CA GLU A 30 -46.25 -3.61 25.10
C GLU A 30 -45.34 -4.77 25.50
N ASN A 31 -44.21 -4.41 26.11
CA ASN A 31 -43.60 -5.11 27.25
C ASN A 31 -42.46 -6.10 26.99
N LYS A 32 -41.27 -5.72 27.30
CA LYS A 32 -40.38 -6.26 28.34
C LYS A 32 -38.92 -5.88 28.14
N GLN A 33 -38.49 -5.00 29.00
CA GLN A 33 -37.08 -4.66 29.20
C GLN A 33 -36.27 -5.88 29.61
N ALA A 34 -35.20 -6.20 28.85
CA ALA A 34 -34.10 -7.04 29.29
C ALA A 34 -32.78 -6.33 28.95
N PRO A 35 -31.72 -6.51 29.74
CA PRO A 35 -30.59 -5.58 29.82
C PRO A 35 -29.73 -5.62 28.58
N LEU A 36 -29.32 -4.43 28.13
CA LEU A 36 -28.35 -4.19 27.08
C LEU A 36 -26.98 -4.75 27.50
N THR A 37 -26.64 -5.90 27.03
CA THR A 37 -25.25 -6.34 26.96
C THR A 37 -24.56 -5.56 25.84
N ALA A 38 -23.52 -4.81 26.20
CA ALA A 38 -22.71 -4.03 25.31
C ALA A 38 -22.12 -4.90 24.21
N SER A 39 -22.60 -4.72 23.00
CA SER A 39 -21.98 -5.30 21.79
C SER A 39 -20.75 -4.48 21.45
N THR A 40 -19.58 -5.00 21.74
CA THR A 40 -18.27 -4.53 21.29
C THR A 40 -18.26 -4.47 19.75
N PRO A 41 -17.68 -3.42 19.12
CA PRO A 41 -17.76 -3.25 17.68
C PRO A 41 -16.86 -4.26 16.95
N ALA A 42 -17.47 -5.20 16.29
CA ALA A 42 -16.82 -6.17 15.38
C ALA A 42 -16.42 -5.58 14.01
N THR A 43 -16.27 -4.26 13.92
CA THR A 43 -16.04 -3.57 12.62
C THR A 43 -14.59 -3.67 12.13
N GLY A 44 -13.63 -3.91 13.02
CA GLY A 44 -12.21 -3.97 12.65
C GLY A 44 -11.74 -5.29 12.02
N GLU A 45 -12.33 -6.42 12.43
CA GLU A 45 -11.91 -7.74 11.93
C GLU A 45 -12.46 -8.06 10.54
N ALA A 46 -13.67 -7.66 10.24
CA ALA A 46 -14.29 -7.89 8.93
C ALA A 46 -13.59 -7.07 7.82
N SER A 47 -13.20 -5.83 8.09
CA SER A 47 -12.43 -5.01 7.13
C SER A 47 -11.04 -5.58 6.86
N ASN A 48 -10.34 -6.02 7.89
CA ASN A 48 -9.01 -6.64 7.78
C ASN A 48 -9.04 -7.98 7.02
N LEU A 49 -10.13 -8.74 7.14
CA LEU A 49 -10.28 -10.00 6.43
C LEU A 49 -10.57 -9.75 4.93
N SER A 50 -11.40 -8.76 4.62
CA SER A 50 -11.70 -8.36 3.24
C SER A 50 -10.44 -7.87 2.51
N GLU A 51 -9.63 -7.06 3.18
CA GLU A 51 -8.39 -6.55 2.63
C GLU A 51 -7.36 -7.65 2.37
N ARG A 52 -7.15 -8.56 3.33
CA ARG A 52 -6.27 -9.72 3.15
C ARG A 52 -6.72 -10.61 1.99
N ASN A 53 -8.03 -10.81 1.82
CA ASN A 53 -8.57 -11.58 0.70
C ASN A 53 -8.33 -10.87 -0.66
N ALA A 54 -8.41 -9.53 -0.70
CA ALA A 54 -8.10 -8.76 -1.89
C ALA A 54 -6.61 -8.84 -2.26
N GLN A 55 -5.72 -8.71 -1.28
CA GLN A 55 -4.27 -8.85 -1.45
C GLN A 55 -3.92 -10.25 -1.96
N GLN A 56 -4.47 -11.31 -1.36
CA GLN A 56 -4.21 -12.68 -1.78
C GLN A 56 -4.69 -12.97 -3.20
N ARG A 57 -5.85 -12.45 -3.59
CA ARG A 57 -6.34 -12.54 -4.97
C ARG A 57 -5.42 -11.84 -5.95
N LEU A 58 -4.93 -10.66 -5.60
CA LEU A 58 -4.02 -9.91 -6.46
C LEU A 58 -2.67 -10.62 -6.63
N ILE A 59 -2.14 -11.25 -5.59
CA ILE A 59 -0.94 -12.11 -5.67
C ILE A 59 -1.14 -13.20 -6.72
N THR A 60 -2.28 -13.88 -6.69
CA THR A 60 -2.59 -14.96 -7.63
C THR A 60 -2.70 -14.43 -9.06
N ILE A 61 -3.47 -13.36 -9.28
CA ILE A 61 -3.67 -12.74 -10.60
C ILE A 61 -2.34 -12.30 -11.22
N LEU A 62 -1.51 -11.58 -10.44
CA LEU A 62 -0.21 -11.12 -10.92
C LEU A 62 0.74 -12.28 -11.24
N GLY A 63 0.77 -13.30 -10.38
CA GLY A 63 1.59 -14.50 -10.61
C GLY A 63 1.21 -15.21 -11.91
N GLU A 64 -0.08 -15.32 -12.20
CA GLU A 64 -0.57 -15.89 -13.46
C GLU A 64 -0.22 -15.01 -14.67
N HIS A 65 -0.37 -13.68 -14.56
CA HIS A 65 -0.03 -12.75 -15.63
C HIS A 65 1.47 -12.77 -15.93
N PHE A 66 2.33 -12.71 -14.91
CA PHE A 66 3.79 -12.77 -15.09
C PHE A 66 4.21 -14.07 -15.78
N LYS A 67 3.61 -15.20 -15.37
CA LYS A 67 3.86 -16.49 -16.00
C LYS A 67 3.44 -16.52 -17.49
N LYS A 68 2.27 -15.95 -17.82
CA LYS A 68 1.76 -15.89 -19.20
C LYS A 68 2.66 -15.05 -20.12
N VAL A 69 3.20 -13.94 -19.61
CA VAL A 69 4.06 -13.05 -20.41
C VAL A 69 5.55 -13.40 -20.31
N GLY A 70 5.90 -14.49 -19.62
CA GLY A 70 7.29 -14.96 -19.51
C GLY A 70 8.18 -14.11 -18.61
N ILE A 71 7.60 -13.34 -17.69
CA ILE A 71 8.35 -12.57 -16.70
C ILE A 71 8.67 -13.49 -15.50
N PRO A 72 9.95 -13.77 -15.18
CA PRO A 72 10.34 -14.65 -14.09
C PRO A 72 10.25 -13.93 -12.73
N ALA A 73 9.12 -13.26 -12.47
CA ALA A 73 8.88 -12.53 -11.23
C ALA A 73 7.99 -13.33 -10.29
N LYS A 74 8.43 -13.47 -9.03
CA LYS A 74 7.61 -14.04 -7.97
C LYS A 74 7.13 -12.93 -7.05
N VAL A 75 5.83 -12.85 -6.83
CA VAL A 75 5.24 -11.90 -5.90
C VAL A 75 5.50 -12.38 -4.47
N LEU A 76 6.16 -11.56 -3.67
CA LEU A 76 6.49 -11.84 -2.27
C LEU A 76 5.43 -11.30 -1.30
N ASP A 77 4.95 -10.10 -1.57
CA ASP A 77 3.99 -9.40 -0.70
C ASP A 77 3.19 -8.37 -1.50
N VAL A 78 1.97 -8.12 -1.07
CA VAL A 78 1.09 -7.09 -1.63
C VAL A 78 0.52 -6.28 -0.48
N LYS A 79 0.63 -4.97 -0.55
CA LYS A 79 0.11 -4.04 0.46
C LYS A 79 -0.80 -3.00 -0.19
N ALA A 80 -1.93 -2.71 0.46
CA ALA A 80 -2.74 -1.56 0.07
C ALA A 80 -1.93 -0.27 0.25
N THR A 81 -2.13 0.68 -0.65
CA THR A 81 -1.60 2.03 -0.53
C THR A 81 -2.69 3.01 -0.10
N GLU A 82 -2.32 4.23 0.22
CA GLU A 82 -3.29 5.30 0.47
C GLU A 82 -4.05 5.74 -0.80
N VAL A 83 -3.59 5.32 -1.98
CA VAL A 83 -4.26 5.59 -3.26
C VAL A 83 -5.29 4.47 -3.52
N PRO A 84 -6.58 4.80 -3.69
CA PRO A 84 -7.61 3.81 -3.93
C PRO A 84 -7.31 2.91 -5.13
N ASN A 85 -7.56 1.62 -4.98
CA ASN A 85 -7.34 0.58 -6.02
C ASN A 85 -5.89 0.43 -6.49
N LEU A 86 -4.92 0.94 -5.75
CA LEU A 86 -3.51 0.82 -6.06
C LEU A 86 -2.78 0.08 -4.91
N TYR A 87 -2.03 -0.94 -5.26
CA TYR A 87 -1.32 -1.80 -4.32
C TYR A 87 0.18 -1.75 -4.58
N TRP A 88 0.95 -1.73 -3.51
CA TRP A 88 2.40 -1.94 -3.54
C TRP A 88 2.69 -3.42 -3.62
N VAL A 89 3.51 -3.83 -4.57
CA VAL A 89 3.84 -5.23 -4.85
C VAL A 89 5.34 -5.44 -4.73
N SER A 90 5.75 -6.26 -3.79
CA SER A 90 7.15 -6.68 -3.63
C SER A 90 7.43 -7.91 -4.47
N LEU A 91 8.50 -7.87 -5.25
CA LEU A 91 8.93 -8.92 -6.14
C LEU A 91 10.26 -9.54 -5.68
N GLU A 92 10.44 -10.83 -5.91
CA GLU A 92 11.70 -11.52 -5.59
C GLU A 92 12.79 -11.14 -6.60
N GLY A 93 13.91 -10.60 -6.09
CA GLY A 93 15.07 -10.23 -6.91
C GLY A 93 14.85 -9.06 -7.88
N MET A 94 13.74 -8.36 -7.78
CA MET A 94 13.38 -7.22 -8.63
C MET A 94 12.91 -6.03 -7.79
N PRO A 95 13.01 -4.80 -8.29
CA PRO A 95 12.39 -3.64 -7.65
C PRO A 95 10.89 -3.85 -7.45
N SER A 96 10.37 -3.32 -6.34
CA SER A 96 8.93 -3.30 -6.09
C SER A 96 8.21 -2.43 -7.12
N VAL A 97 6.95 -2.76 -7.38
CA VAL A 97 6.11 -2.04 -8.33
C VAL A 97 4.75 -1.73 -7.70
N TYR A 98 3.97 -0.87 -8.32
CA TYR A 98 2.56 -0.73 -8.01
C TYR A 98 1.72 -1.53 -9.01
N ALA A 99 0.58 -2.04 -8.54
CA ALA A 99 -0.38 -2.71 -9.39
C ALA A 99 -1.81 -2.24 -9.08
N THR A 100 -2.65 -2.18 -10.11
CA THR A 100 -4.07 -1.94 -9.92
C THR A 100 -4.76 -3.14 -9.30
N SER A 101 -5.87 -2.93 -8.58
CA SER A 101 -6.61 -3.99 -7.87
C SER A 101 -7.09 -5.12 -8.77
N ASP A 102 -7.27 -4.86 -10.07
CA ASP A 102 -7.63 -5.84 -11.09
C ASP A 102 -6.42 -6.57 -11.70
N GLY A 103 -5.19 -6.19 -11.32
CA GLY A 103 -3.94 -6.79 -11.78
C GLY A 103 -3.61 -6.57 -13.26
N LYS A 104 -4.33 -5.64 -13.95
CA LYS A 104 -4.11 -5.40 -15.39
C LYS A 104 -2.95 -4.46 -15.67
N TYR A 105 -2.64 -3.56 -14.73
CA TYR A 105 -1.60 -2.55 -14.93
C TYR A 105 -0.59 -2.64 -13.81
N ILE A 106 0.68 -2.50 -14.18
CA ILE A 106 1.80 -2.29 -13.26
C ILE A 106 2.42 -0.93 -13.55
N ILE A 107 2.83 -0.24 -12.48
CA ILE A 107 3.45 1.08 -12.55
C ILE A 107 4.80 0.99 -11.85
N GLN A 108 5.86 1.39 -12.52
CA GLN A 108 7.19 1.50 -11.96
C GLN A 108 7.48 2.96 -11.61
N GLY A 109 8.06 3.19 -10.46
CA GLY A 109 8.41 4.52 -9.98
C GLY A 109 7.91 4.78 -8.57
N ASP A 110 8.04 6.03 -8.14
CA ASP A 110 7.68 6.48 -6.81
C ASP A 110 6.33 7.20 -6.79
N ILE A 111 5.59 6.99 -5.71
CA ILE A 111 4.42 7.80 -5.39
C ILE A 111 4.82 8.80 -4.33
N VAL A 112 4.58 10.07 -4.64
CA VAL A 112 4.84 11.17 -3.73
C VAL A 112 3.51 11.84 -3.40
N ARG A 113 3.17 11.84 -2.11
CA ARG A 113 2.02 12.58 -1.63
C ARG A 113 2.38 14.05 -1.45
N LEU A 114 1.54 14.91 -2.00
CA LEU A 114 1.66 16.35 -1.84
C LEU A 114 1.09 16.75 -0.48
N GLY A 115 1.94 17.12 0.44
CA GLY A 115 1.55 17.67 1.73
C GLY A 115 1.61 19.20 1.74
N ASP A 116 1.01 19.84 2.75
CA ASP A 116 0.93 21.30 2.84
C ASP A 116 2.28 22.00 2.93
N LYS A 117 3.28 21.35 3.52
CA LYS A 117 4.61 21.95 3.78
C LYS A 117 5.76 21.15 3.14
N GLN A 118 5.56 19.89 2.84
CA GLN A 118 6.61 19.02 2.30
C GLN A 118 6.03 17.88 1.48
N LEU A 119 6.87 17.35 0.61
CA LEU A 119 6.56 16.14 -0.15
C LEU A 119 6.82 14.90 0.74
N HIS A 120 5.94 13.92 0.68
CA HIS A 120 6.10 12.63 1.35
C HIS A 120 6.25 11.52 0.33
N ASN A 121 7.42 10.88 0.30
CA ASN A 121 7.61 9.69 -0.53
C ASN A 121 6.94 8.48 0.15
N VAL A 122 5.81 8.07 -0.43
CA VAL A 122 5.04 6.92 0.04
C VAL A 122 5.79 5.61 -0.24
N SER A 123 6.50 5.55 -1.37
CA SER A 123 7.30 4.40 -1.79
C SER A 123 8.39 4.07 -0.78
N ASP A 124 9.11 5.08 -0.28
CA ASP A 124 10.18 4.91 0.72
C ASP A 124 9.63 4.29 2.00
N SER A 125 8.46 4.72 2.45
CA SER A 125 7.83 4.19 3.66
C SER A 125 7.45 2.71 3.50
N LEU A 126 6.85 2.34 2.37
CA LEU A 126 6.48 0.96 2.06
C LEU A 126 7.72 0.07 1.89
N GLN A 127 8.74 0.56 1.19
CA GLN A 127 10.01 -0.16 1.02
C GLN A 127 10.74 -0.34 2.36
N ALA A 128 10.72 0.66 3.24
CA ALA A 128 11.33 0.56 4.56
C ALA A 128 10.71 -0.55 5.42
N GLU A 129 9.39 -0.75 5.34
CA GLU A 129 8.72 -1.86 6.04
C GLU A 129 9.14 -3.24 5.50
N VAL A 130 9.22 -3.37 4.16
CA VAL A 130 9.70 -4.61 3.53
C VAL A 130 11.14 -4.88 3.93
N ASN A 131 12.02 -3.87 3.86
CA ASN A 131 13.42 -3.98 4.26
C ASN A 131 13.55 -4.36 5.73
N LYS A 132 12.76 -3.76 6.64
CA LYS A 132 12.75 -4.11 8.05
C LYS A 132 12.40 -5.58 8.28
N LYS A 133 11.38 -6.09 7.57
CA LYS A 133 10.98 -7.50 7.64
C LYS A 133 12.10 -8.41 7.16
N LEU A 134 12.71 -8.11 6.01
CA LEU A 134 13.84 -8.90 5.46
C LEU A 134 15.05 -8.87 6.37
N LEU A 135 15.45 -7.69 6.87
CA LEU A 135 16.58 -7.54 7.79
C LEU A 135 16.38 -8.29 9.11
N SER A 136 15.13 -8.40 9.58
CA SER A 136 14.82 -9.17 10.80
C SER A 136 15.02 -10.68 10.65
N GLN A 137 15.04 -11.19 9.42
CA GLN A 137 15.25 -12.60 9.10
C GLN A 137 16.72 -12.97 8.92
N LEU A 138 17.62 -11.98 8.88
CA LEU A 138 19.05 -12.23 8.72
C LEU A 138 19.62 -12.93 9.95
N ASN A 139 20.37 -14.00 9.71
CA ASN A 139 21.08 -14.67 10.78
C ASN A 139 22.34 -13.86 11.14
N LYS A 140 22.46 -13.45 12.39
CA LYS A 140 23.60 -12.67 12.86
C LYS A 140 24.95 -13.38 12.69
N LYS A 141 24.97 -14.71 12.59
CA LYS A 141 26.18 -15.50 12.35
C LYS A 141 26.75 -15.30 10.95
N ASP A 142 25.91 -14.87 9.99
CA ASP A 142 26.30 -14.65 8.61
C ASP A 142 26.70 -13.19 8.37
N LEU A 143 26.75 -12.36 9.43
CA LEU A 143 27.05 -10.94 9.36
C LEU A 143 28.40 -10.63 10.01
N ILE A 144 29.14 -9.70 9.42
CA ILE A 144 30.30 -9.06 10.09
C ILE A 144 29.76 -7.97 10.99
N VAL A 145 29.89 -8.13 12.31
CA VAL A 145 29.32 -7.21 13.28
C VAL A 145 30.41 -6.34 13.91
N TYR A 146 30.33 -5.04 13.70
CA TYR A 146 31.13 -4.04 14.39
C TYR A 146 30.34 -3.49 15.56
N LYS A 147 30.77 -3.79 16.79
CA LYS A 147 30.09 -3.32 18.01
C LYS A 147 30.45 -1.85 18.30
N ALA A 148 29.48 -1.08 18.77
CA ALA A 148 29.72 0.27 19.28
C ALA A 148 30.70 0.24 20.48
N LYS A 149 31.55 1.27 20.60
CA LYS A 149 32.48 1.42 21.73
C LYS A 149 31.77 1.69 23.07
N GLY A 150 30.52 2.15 23.01
CA GLY A 150 29.70 2.44 24.19
C GLY A 150 28.28 1.91 24.03
N LYS A 151 27.28 2.62 24.58
CA LYS A 151 25.88 2.26 24.44
C LYS A 151 25.45 2.40 22.96
N THR A 152 24.93 1.33 22.39
CA THR A 152 24.40 1.34 21.02
C THR A 152 23.23 2.33 20.91
N LYS A 153 23.36 3.34 20.08
CA LYS A 153 22.30 4.32 19.80
C LYS A 153 21.50 3.92 18.55
N HIS A 154 22.19 3.42 17.54
CA HIS A 154 21.61 3.04 16.25
C HIS A 154 22.24 1.77 15.74
N VAL A 155 21.54 1.04 14.86
CA VAL A 155 22.05 -0.12 14.13
C VAL A 155 21.97 0.22 12.65
N MET A 156 23.10 0.06 11.96
CA MET A 156 23.20 0.27 10.53
C MET A 156 23.52 -1.05 9.84
N TYR A 157 22.79 -1.39 8.80
CA TYR A 157 23.09 -2.51 7.91
C TYR A 157 23.74 -1.99 6.64
N VAL A 158 24.89 -2.54 6.28
CA VAL A 158 25.65 -2.14 5.10
C VAL A 158 25.88 -3.35 4.21
N PHE A 159 25.48 -3.24 2.96
CA PHE A 159 25.80 -4.23 1.95
C PHE A 159 27.09 -3.81 1.26
N THR A 160 28.09 -4.67 1.25
CA THR A 160 29.42 -4.34 0.70
C THR A 160 29.84 -5.35 -0.36
N ASP A 161 30.68 -4.90 -1.30
CA ASP A 161 31.33 -5.75 -2.29
C ASP A 161 32.85 -5.58 -2.16
N VAL A 162 33.58 -6.70 -2.21
CA VAL A 162 35.04 -6.72 -2.10
C VAL A 162 35.76 -5.97 -3.24
N ARG A 163 35.09 -5.72 -4.35
CA ARG A 163 35.61 -4.96 -5.49
C ARG A 163 35.22 -3.48 -5.49
N CYS A 164 34.44 -3.04 -4.49
CA CYS A 164 33.97 -1.67 -4.41
C CYS A 164 34.96 -0.77 -3.66
N PRO A 165 35.61 0.21 -4.30
CA PRO A 165 36.58 1.11 -3.64
C PRO A 165 35.98 1.91 -2.49
N TYR A 166 34.71 2.32 -2.61
CA TYR A 166 34.01 3.07 -1.56
C TYR A 166 33.71 2.20 -0.34
N CYS A 167 33.47 0.90 -0.55
CA CYS A 167 33.30 -0.05 0.55
C CYS A 167 34.60 -0.22 1.35
N HIS A 168 35.75 -0.24 0.67
CA HIS A 168 37.08 -0.26 1.30
C HIS A 168 37.26 0.98 2.17
N LYS A 169 36.96 2.18 1.65
CA LYS A 169 37.03 3.42 2.44
C LYS A 169 36.14 3.37 3.67
N LEU A 170 34.92 2.85 3.56
CA LEU A 170 34.03 2.69 4.71
C LEU A 170 34.67 1.81 5.80
N HIS A 171 35.29 0.69 5.41
CA HIS A 171 35.96 -0.20 6.34
C HIS A 171 37.19 0.44 7.03
N GLU A 172 37.96 1.27 6.33
CA GLU A 172 39.06 2.05 6.90
C GLU A 172 38.59 2.99 8.01
N HIS A 173 37.44 3.64 7.82
CA HIS A 173 36.84 4.57 8.78
C HIS A 173 35.91 3.93 9.80
N MET A 174 35.81 2.60 9.84
CA MET A 174 34.89 1.90 10.74
C MET A 174 35.15 2.21 12.23
N ASN A 175 36.38 2.51 12.62
CA ASN A 175 36.73 2.89 13.99
C ASN A 175 36.21 4.24 14.43
N GLU A 176 35.87 5.12 13.50
CA GLU A 176 35.31 6.45 13.76
C GLU A 176 33.78 6.38 13.89
N ILE A 177 33.15 5.42 13.19
CA ILE A 177 31.70 5.25 13.11
C ILE A 177 31.14 4.48 14.32
N LYS A 178 31.91 3.54 14.89
CA LYS A 178 31.47 2.66 15.99
C LYS A 178 31.69 3.22 17.40
#